data_6cd371867e4aa9c04d90efa374c84b87
#
_entry.id   6cd371867e4aa9c04d90efa374c84b87
#
_cell.length_a   1.000
_cell.length_b   1.000
_cell.length_c   1.000
_cell.angle_alpha   90.00
_cell.angle_beta   90.00
_cell.angle_gamma   90.00
#
_symmetry.space_group_name_H-M   'P 1'
#
loop_
_entity.id
_entity.type
_entity.pdbx_description
1 polymer ?
#
loop_
_entity_poly.entity_id
_entity_poly.type
_entity_poly.pdbx_seq_one_letter_code
_entity_poly.pdbx_strand_id
1 'polypeptide(L)'
;MLVDENFKQRLRRLFSVMIPILITQTAIMAMNFFDSSMSGHAGAVDLAGTSIGGNIWMPIFVGTNGVLLGAMPIVAHLLGADKRDNIGKVIRHTIFLAIAFSAVIILMGVLFLDTLLTHLHLEPQVHYIAKMYMAAVAIGVIPFFMSTSLRALIDTLGHTGITMKIYLLALPVNAILNYCFIFGKLGMPRLGGVGAGVATGITYWLEFAIFVWIVHKLPAFEHFRIFKDRFHLDIKQLRENLSIGVPIGLAMFMEASIFGVVALFIAKFGTVIIAAHQAALGFTSLLYMVPLSFSMALTILVGVEAGAKRFEEAQKFSRMGIALNMAIAIFLAVLVYTNRPYIAMLYTTDPVIIEKVVGFLFYAIFFQLFDATAAPIQGILRGYKDVKATFYSGFFAYWVVCLPLGCFLDFVMEHGPAAYWQSLDIGLFFSAVFLTLRMFWLQKKLAREQI
;
A
#
# COMPACT_ATOMS: atom_id res chain seq x y z
N MET A 1 -6.38 22.56 21.83
CA MET A 1 -7.80 22.94 21.82
C MET A 1 -8.39 22.48 20.50
N LEU A 2 -9.31 21.52 20.53
CA LEU A 2 -10.08 21.09 19.37
C LEU A 2 -11.25 22.08 19.24
N VAL A 3 -11.14 22.97 18.25
CA VAL A 3 -12.16 24.02 17.97
C VAL A 3 -13.09 23.48 16.89
N ASP A 4 -14.37 23.89 16.90
CA ASP A 4 -15.27 23.64 15.77
C ASP A 4 -14.71 24.32 14.52
N GLU A 5 -14.25 23.49 13.59
CA GLU A 5 -13.61 23.96 12.37
C GLU A 5 -14.66 24.34 11.31
N ASN A 6 -14.46 25.45 10.63
CA ASN A 6 -15.26 25.77 9.46
C ASN A 6 -14.83 24.90 8.25
N PHE A 7 -15.62 24.90 7.18
CA PHE A 7 -15.35 24.09 5.98
C PHE A 7 -13.94 24.32 5.41
N LYS A 8 -13.48 25.57 5.35
CA LYS A 8 -12.16 25.93 4.81
C LYS A 8 -11.02 25.40 5.68
N GLN A 9 -11.18 25.43 6.99
CA GLN A 9 -10.20 24.90 7.94
C GLN A 9 -10.09 23.39 7.83
N ARG A 10 -11.23 22.65 7.76
CA ARG A 10 -11.25 21.20 7.53
C ARG A 10 -10.59 20.83 6.21
N LEU A 11 -10.91 21.56 5.14
CA LEU A 11 -10.34 21.36 3.83
C LEU A 11 -8.81 21.53 3.86
N ARG A 12 -8.32 22.60 4.48
CA ARG A 12 -6.89 22.85 4.64
C ARG A 12 -6.23 21.73 5.46
N ARG A 13 -6.86 21.28 6.52
CA ARG A 13 -6.33 20.20 7.37
C ARG A 13 -6.30 18.87 6.63
N LEU A 14 -7.33 18.53 5.86
CA LEU A 14 -7.35 17.34 5.03
C LEU A 14 -6.21 17.37 3.99
N PHE A 15 -6.08 18.44 3.24
CA PHE A 15 -5.03 18.55 2.22
C PHE A 15 -3.62 18.61 2.81
N SER A 16 -3.43 19.22 3.99
CA SER A 16 -2.13 19.26 4.65
C SER A 16 -1.63 17.89 5.08
N VAL A 17 -2.53 16.94 5.32
CA VAL A 17 -2.20 15.54 5.62
C VAL A 17 -2.12 14.71 4.34
N MET A 18 -3.11 14.84 3.45
CA MET A 18 -3.26 14.00 2.26
C MET A 18 -2.18 14.25 1.19
N ILE A 19 -1.86 15.53 0.88
CA ILE A 19 -0.90 15.84 -0.19
C ILE A 19 0.50 15.28 0.12
N PRO A 20 1.08 15.47 1.32
CA PRO A 20 2.36 14.83 1.63
C PRO A 20 2.31 13.31 1.56
N ILE A 21 1.20 12.67 1.96
CA ILE A 21 1.02 11.22 1.84
C ILE A 21 1.01 10.82 0.36
N LEU A 22 0.29 11.54 -0.49
CA LEU A 22 0.23 11.29 -1.93
C LEU A 22 1.62 11.35 -2.56
N ILE A 23 2.40 12.38 -2.23
CA ILE A 23 3.78 12.53 -2.73
C ILE A 23 4.65 11.38 -2.23
N THR A 24 4.51 10.98 -0.95
CA THR A 24 5.22 9.84 -0.38
C THR A 24 4.90 8.54 -1.12
N GLN A 25 3.62 8.24 -1.35
CA GLN A 25 3.20 7.02 -2.03
C GLN A 25 3.67 7.00 -3.50
N THR A 26 3.62 8.16 -4.16
CA THR A 26 4.15 8.32 -5.52
C THR A 26 5.67 8.13 -5.57
N ALA A 27 6.41 8.63 -4.57
CA ALA A 27 7.86 8.41 -4.48
C ALA A 27 8.22 6.94 -4.27
N ILE A 28 7.48 6.22 -3.41
CA ILE A 28 7.65 4.77 -3.22
C ILE A 28 7.38 4.01 -4.54
N MET A 29 6.32 4.36 -5.25
CA MET A 29 6.02 3.76 -6.55
C MET A 29 7.11 4.05 -7.59
N ALA A 30 7.66 5.27 -7.60
CA ALA A 30 8.76 5.65 -8.49
C ALA A 30 10.04 4.86 -8.18
N MET A 31 10.36 4.57 -6.92
CA MET A 31 11.50 3.70 -6.56
C MET A 31 11.33 2.30 -7.15
N ASN A 32 10.15 1.69 -6.98
CA ASN A 32 9.84 0.38 -7.58
C ASN A 32 9.94 0.39 -9.11
N PHE A 33 9.53 1.49 -9.74
CA PHE A 33 9.67 1.67 -11.18
C PHE A 33 11.14 1.75 -11.62
N PHE A 34 11.99 2.50 -10.89
CA PHE A 34 13.43 2.56 -11.19
C PHE A 34 14.10 1.21 -11.00
N ASP A 35 13.78 0.48 -9.93
CA ASP A 35 14.31 -0.87 -9.69
C ASP A 35 14.01 -1.80 -10.88
N SER A 36 12.77 -1.82 -11.35
CA SER A 36 12.34 -2.66 -12.46
C SER A 36 12.90 -2.20 -13.81
N SER A 37 12.84 -0.90 -14.10
CA SER A 37 13.30 -0.32 -15.37
C SER A 37 14.81 -0.48 -15.54
N MET A 38 15.59 -0.20 -14.50
CA MET A 38 17.05 -0.32 -14.56
C MET A 38 17.49 -1.78 -14.61
N SER A 39 16.80 -2.71 -13.92
CA SER A 39 17.02 -4.14 -14.06
C SER A 39 16.75 -4.62 -15.48
N GLY A 40 15.71 -4.09 -16.14
CA GLY A 40 15.39 -4.37 -17.54
C GLY A 40 16.47 -3.91 -18.53
N HIS A 41 17.10 -2.76 -18.24
CA HIS A 41 18.22 -2.26 -19.05
C HIS A 41 19.52 -3.06 -18.82
N ALA A 42 19.66 -3.75 -17.69
CA ALA A 42 20.79 -4.64 -17.45
C ALA A 42 20.70 -5.93 -18.27
N GLY A 43 19.47 -6.45 -18.47
CA GLY A 43 19.21 -7.64 -19.27
C GLY A 43 17.82 -8.24 -19.01
N ALA A 44 17.32 -9.01 -20.00
CA ALA A 44 16.04 -9.68 -19.89
C ALA A 44 16.02 -10.72 -18.74
N VAL A 45 17.12 -11.41 -18.52
CA VAL A 45 17.28 -12.40 -17.43
C VAL A 45 17.26 -11.71 -16.06
N ASP A 46 17.90 -10.53 -15.96
CA ASP A 46 17.89 -9.71 -14.74
C ASP A 46 16.47 -9.23 -14.41
N LEU A 47 15.75 -8.72 -15.41
CA LEU A 47 14.36 -8.29 -15.24
C LEU A 47 13.46 -9.47 -14.84
N ALA A 48 13.62 -10.63 -15.45
CA ALA A 48 12.84 -11.82 -15.13
C ALA A 48 13.07 -12.26 -13.66
N GLY A 49 14.33 -12.32 -13.24
CA GLY A 49 14.69 -12.71 -11.87
C GLY A 49 14.15 -11.72 -10.82
N THR A 50 14.33 -10.43 -11.02
CA THR A 50 13.81 -9.39 -10.10
C THR A 50 12.28 -9.35 -10.08
N SER A 51 11.62 -9.55 -11.22
CA SER A 51 10.15 -9.58 -11.29
C SER A 51 9.57 -10.77 -10.56
N ILE A 52 10.16 -11.96 -10.68
CA ILE A 52 9.73 -13.15 -9.95
C ILE A 52 9.93 -12.94 -8.44
N GLY A 53 11.11 -12.48 -8.03
CA GLY A 53 11.38 -12.17 -6.63
C GLY A 53 10.41 -11.12 -6.07
N GLY A 54 10.16 -10.05 -6.81
CA GLY A 54 9.21 -8.99 -6.46
C GLY A 54 7.77 -9.49 -6.32
N ASN A 55 7.31 -10.33 -7.23
CA ASN A 55 5.95 -10.90 -7.19
C ASN A 55 5.73 -11.84 -5.99
N ILE A 56 6.75 -12.59 -5.58
CA ILE A 56 6.69 -13.42 -4.37
C ILE A 56 6.69 -12.52 -3.12
N TRP A 57 7.51 -11.47 -3.12
CA TRP A 57 7.71 -10.58 -2.00
C TRP A 57 6.52 -9.64 -1.74
N MET A 58 5.91 -9.12 -2.80
CA MET A 58 4.92 -8.03 -2.73
C MET A 58 3.70 -8.33 -1.82
N PRO A 59 3.01 -9.48 -1.91
CA PRO A 59 1.89 -9.76 -1.01
C PRO A 59 2.28 -9.84 0.46
N ILE A 60 3.43 -10.47 0.76
CA ILE A 60 3.97 -10.61 2.12
C ILE A 60 4.31 -9.23 2.69
N PHE A 61 4.98 -8.42 1.88
CA PHE A 61 5.36 -7.06 2.21
C PHE A 61 4.14 -6.18 2.50
N VAL A 62 3.16 -6.15 1.60
CA VAL A 62 1.95 -5.34 1.73
C VAL A 62 1.12 -5.78 2.93
N GLY A 63 0.97 -7.09 3.14
CA GLY A 63 0.24 -7.64 4.28
C GLY A 63 0.89 -7.28 5.62
N THR A 64 2.19 -7.49 5.75
CA THR A 64 2.94 -7.17 6.98
C THR A 64 2.96 -5.67 7.25
N ASN A 65 3.17 -4.86 6.21
CA ASN A 65 3.09 -3.40 6.29
C ASN A 65 1.71 -2.95 6.80
N GLY A 66 0.65 -3.57 6.32
CA GLY A 66 -0.72 -3.31 6.78
C GLY A 66 -0.93 -3.62 8.26
N VAL A 67 -0.35 -4.72 8.78
CA VAL A 67 -0.40 -5.04 10.22
C VAL A 67 0.25 -3.93 11.04
N LEU A 68 1.41 -3.44 10.64
CA LEU A 68 2.14 -2.40 11.35
C LEU A 68 1.46 -1.03 11.26
N LEU A 69 0.86 -0.71 10.10
CA LEU A 69 0.04 0.50 9.94
C LEU A 69 -1.23 0.50 10.80
N GLY A 70 -1.61 -0.66 11.35
CA GLY A 70 -2.65 -0.75 12.38
C GLY A 70 -2.37 0.07 13.64
N ALA A 71 -1.12 0.51 13.86
CA ALA A 71 -0.79 1.47 14.90
C ALA A 71 -1.40 2.87 14.66
N MET A 72 -1.63 3.27 13.40
CA MET A 72 -2.16 4.60 13.07
C MET A 72 -3.53 4.89 13.73
N PRO A 73 -4.57 4.06 13.57
CA PRO A 73 -5.85 4.31 14.23
C PRO A 73 -5.76 4.23 15.77
N ILE A 74 -4.86 3.43 16.32
CA ILE A 74 -4.66 3.35 17.78
C ILE A 74 -4.06 4.66 18.30
N VAL A 75 -2.99 5.13 17.66
CA VAL A 75 -2.32 6.40 17.99
C VAL A 75 -3.25 7.58 17.76
N ALA A 76 -4.03 7.59 16.68
CA ALA A 76 -5.00 8.63 16.39
C ALA A 76 -6.06 8.76 17.50
N HIS A 77 -6.60 7.64 17.97
CA HIS A 77 -7.55 7.64 19.08
C HIS A 77 -6.91 8.12 20.40
N LEU A 78 -5.68 7.71 20.70
CA LEU A 78 -4.97 8.17 21.89
C LEU A 78 -4.70 9.68 21.83
N LEU A 79 -4.33 10.18 20.65
CA LEU A 79 -4.11 11.60 20.44
C LEU A 79 -5.41 12.41 20.62
N GLY A 80 -6.52 11.92 20.05
CA GLY A 80 -7.83 12.53 20.21
C GLY A 80 -8.34 12.53 21.66
N ALA A 81 -8.07 11.45 22.39
CA ALA A 81 -8.43 11.29 23.80
C ALA A 81 -7.47 12.01 24.77
N ASP A 82 -6.48 12.72 24.27
CA ASP A 82 -5.40 13.39 25.03
C ASP A 82 -4.58 12.44 25.92
N LYS A 83 -4.50 11.17 25.55
CA LYS A 83 -3.73 10.13 26.26
C LYS A 83 -2.35 9.92 25.62
N ARG A 84 -1.60 11.01 25.45
CA ARG A 84 -0.33 11.02 24.72
C ARG A 84 0.74 10.13 25.31
N ASP A 85 0.75 9.97 26.65
CA ASP A 85 1.73 9.15 27.36
C ASP A 85 1.71 7.67 26.94
N ASN A 86 0.56 7.18 26.47
CA ASN A 86 0.40 5.80 26.01
C ASN A 86 0.89 5.57 24.57
N ILE A 87 1.09 6.64 23.79
CA ILE A 87 1.51 6.53 22.38
C ILE A 87 2.88 5.84 22.27
N GLY A 88 3.83 6.22 23.10
CA GLY A 88 5.15 5.61 23.13
C GLY A 88 5.11 4.09 23.35
N LYS A 89 4.20 3.63 24.22
CA LYS A 89 3.98 2.20 24.47
C LYS A 89 3.46 1.48 23.23
N VAL A 90 2.46 2.02 22.55
CA VAL A 90 1.92 1.46 21.29
C VAL A 90 3.02 1.29 20.25
N ILE A 91 3.80 2.34 20.01
CA ILE A 91 4.86 2.32 19.00
C ILE A 91 5.98 1.35 19.34
N ARG A 92 6.41 1.26 20.61
CA ARG A 92 7.42 0.26 21.02
C ARG A 92 6.95 -1.17 20.77
N HIS A 93 5.66 -1.47 21.02
CA HIS A 93 5.10 -2.79 20.71
C HIS A 93 4.95 -3.01 19.18
N THR A 94 4.67 -1.97 18.42
CA THR A 94 4.66 -2.07 16.94
C THR A 94 6.05 -2.33 16.40
N ILE A 95 7.10 -1.70 16.94
CA ILE A 95 8.50 -1.98 16.57
C ILE A 95 8.88 -3.43 16.94
N PHE A 96 8.46 -3.91 18.12
CA PHE A 96 8.66 -5.31 18.50
C PHE A 96 8.00 -6.27 17.49
N LEU A 97 6.75 -5.98 17.07
CA LEU A 97 6.07 -6.75 16.03
C LEU A 97 6.81 -6.67 14.70
N ALA A 98 7.32 -5.49 14.32
CA ALA A 98 8.11 -5.31 13.10
C ALA A 98 9.35 -6.23 13.08
N ILE A 99 10.07 -6.30 14.19
CA ILE A 99 11.23 -7.19 14.34
C ILE A 99 10.79 -8.65 14.31
N ALA A 100 9.74 -9.02 15.05
CA ALA A 100 9.24 -10.41 15.11
C ALA A 100 8.77 -10.90 13.74
N PHE A 101 7.97 -10.10 13.01
CA PHE A 101 7.55 -10.46 11.65
C PHE A 101 8.71 -10.52 10.67
N SER A 102 9.67 -9.58 10.77
CA SER A 102 10.88 -9.63 9.95
C SER A 102 11.67 -10.93 10.18
N ALA A 103 11.84 -11.30 11.44
CA ALA A 103 12.55 -12.55 11.79
C ALA A 103 11.82 -13.78 11.22
N VAL A 104 10.49 -13.84 11.34
CA VAL A 104 9.69 -14.94 10.76
C VAL A 104 9.81 -14.96 9.23
N ILE A 105 9.69 -13.82 8.56
CA ILE A 105 9.80 -13.72 7.10
C ILE A 105 11.18 -14.15 6.63
N ILE A 106 12.25 -13.70 7.28
CA ILE A 106 13.62 -14.09 6.93
C ILE A 106 13.81 -15.60 7.16
N LEU A 107 13.33 -16.13 8.28
CA LEU A 107 13.41 -17.56 8.58
C LEU A 107 12.66 -18.39 7.52
N MET A 108 11.45 -18.00 7.17
CA MET A 108 10.67 -18.65 6.11
C MET A 108 11.37 -18.55 4.76
N GLY A 109 11.99 -17.41 4.44
CA GLY A 109 12.79 -17.24 3.24
C GLY A 109 13.99 -18.21 3.21
N VAL A 110 14.73 -18.30 4.30
CA VAL A 110 15.90 -19.23 4.39
C VAL A 110 15.47 -20.69 4.23
N LEU A 111 14.32 -21.08 4.82
CA LEU A 111 13.88 -22.47 4.82
C LEU A 111 13.17 -22.89 3.50
N PHE A 112 12.39 -22.00 2.90
CA PHE A 112 11.44 -22.39 1.84
C PHE A 112 11.67 -21.71 0.49
N LEU A 113 12.43 -20.61 0.42
CA LEU A 113 12.57 -19.85 -0.84
C LEU A 113 13.17 -20.70 -1.96
N ASP A 114 14.24 -21.42 -1.69
CA ASP A 114 14.91 -22.25 -2.70
C ASP A 114 14.00 -23.39 -3.21
N THR A 115 13.26 -24.02 -2.30
CA THR A 115 12.27 -25.04 -2.63
C THR A 115 11.17 -24.47 -3.51
N LEU A 116 10.64 -23.29 -3.15
CA LEU A 116 9.61 -22.60 -3.93
C LEU A 116 10.09 -22.27 -5.35
N LEU A 117 11.28 -21.67 -5.47
CA LEU A 117 11.86 -21.30 -6.77
C LEU A 117 12.15 -22.54 -7.64
N THR A 118 12.57 -23.65 -7.04
CA THR A 118 12.80 -24.92 -7.74
C THR A 118 11.51 -25.47 -8.37
N HIS A 119 10.38 -25.37 -7.67
CA HIS A 119 9.07 -25.83 -8.20
C HIS A 119 8.55 -24.96 -9.34
N LEU A 120 9.07 -23.75 -9.51
CA LEU A 120 8.71 -22.88 -10.63
C LEU A 120 9.40 -23.25 -11.95
N HIS A 121 10.32 -24.21 -11.94
CA HIS A 121 11.06 -24.71 -13.11
C HIS A 121 11.70 -23.58 -13.94
N LEU A 122 12.34 -22.63 -13.25
CA LEU A 122 12.97 -21.45 -13.87
C LEU A 122 14.29 -21.82 -14.55
N GLU A 123 14.70 -21.02 -15.54
CA GLU A 123 16.06 -21.09 -16.06
C GLU A 123 17.08 -20.87 -14.91
N PRO A 124 18.22 -21.59 -14.90
CA PRO A 124 19.18 -21.54 -13.79
C PRO A 124 19.64 -20.11 -13.42
N GLN A 125 19.85 -19.25 -14.43
CA GLN A 125 20.27 -17.87 -14.20
C GLN A 125 19.15 -17.03 -13.58
N VAL A 126 17.91 -17.19 -14.04
CA VAL A 126 16.72 -16.51 -13.50
C VAL A 126 16.48 -16.94 -12.06
N HIS A 127 16.59 -18.25 -11.77
CA HIS A 127 16.50 -18.81 -10.41
C HIS A 127 17.55 -18.17 -9.48
N TYR A 128 18.81 -18.13 -9.93
CA TYR A 128 19.90 -17.52 -9.15
C TYR A 128 19.65 -16.05 -8.84
N ILE A 129 19.24 -15.25 -9.85
CA ILE A 129 18.98 -13.82 -9.69
C ILE A 129 17.79 -13.60 -8.75
N ALA A 130 16.69 -14.33 -8.92
CA ALA A 130 15.53 -14.22 -8.05
C ALA A 130 15.89 -14.53 -6.58
N LYS A 131 16.64 -15.62 -6.33
CA LYS A 131 17.10 -16.02 -5.00
C LYS A 131 18.00 -14.95 -4.37
N MET A 132 19.00 -14.49 -5.10
CA MET A 132 19.95 -13.50 -4.60
C MET A 132 19.35 -12.11 -4.44
N TYR A 133 18.43 -11.72 -5.33
CA TYR A 133 17.65 -10.48 -5.18
C TYR A 133 16.84 -10.50 -3.89
N MET A 134 16.08 -11.56 -3.63
CA MET A 134 15.29 -11.68 -2.40
C MET A 134 16.18 -11.74 -1.15
N ALA A 135 17.33 -12.40 -1.21
CA ALA A 135 18.30 -12.42 -0.12
C ALA A 135 18.87 -11.02 0.16
N ALA A 136 19.15 -10.23 -0.88
CA ALA A 136 19.60 -8.85 -0.74
C ALA A 136 18.53 -7.93 -0.14
N VAL A 137 17.28 -8.05 -0.60
CA VAL A 137 16.14 -7.31 -0.03
C VAL A 137 15.92 -7.71 1.43
N ALA A 138 16.09 -8.99 1.79
CA ALA A 138 15.91 -9.49 3.16
C ALA A 138 16.78 -8.75 4.19
N ILE A 139 17.96 -8.25 3.81
CA ILE A 139 18.83 -7.43 4.67
C ILE A 139 18.13 -6.12 5.07
N GLY A 140 17.30 -5.57 4.20
CA GLY A 140 16.55 -4.33 4.40
C GLY A 140 15.16 -4.51 5.04
N VAL A 141 14.67 -5.73 5.20
CA VAL A 141 13.30 -6.00 5.71
C VAL A 141 13.11 -5.49 7.13
N ILE A 142 14.08 -5.73 8.01
CA ILE A 142 14.01 -5.28 9.42
C ILE A 142 13.92 -3.76 9.50
N PRO A 143 14.87 -2.97 8.95
CA PRO A 143 14.81 -1.52 9.02
C PRO A 143 13.57 -0.96 8.31
N PHE A 144 13.11 -1.56 7.22
CA PHE A 144 11.89 -1.12 6.54
C PHE A 144 10.66 -1.22 7.44
N PHE A 145 10.40 -2.37 8.06
CA PHE A 145 9.22 -2.52 8.92
C PHE A 145 9.34 -1.71 10.23
N MET A 146 10.54 -1.51 10.76
CA MET A 146 10.74 -0.59 11.87
C MET A 146 10.46 0.86 11.44
N SER A 147 10.86 1.25 10.24
CA SER A 147 10.53 2.57 9.66
C SER A 147 9.03 2.77 9.49
N THR A 148 8.29 1.73 9.08
CA THR A 148 6.82 1.78 9.00
C THR A 148 6.20 2.09 10.35
N SER A 149 6.72 1.50 11.43
CA SER A 149 6.23 1.77 12.80
C SER A 149 6.48 3.23 13.22
N LEU A 150 7.65 3.78 12.89
CA LEU A 150 7.99 5.18 13.16
C LEU A 150 7.20 6.15 12.26
N ARG A 151 6.98 5.78 11.00
CA ARG A 151 6.13 6.51 10.07
C ARG A 151 4.69 6.62 10.59
N ALA A 152 4.14 5.53 11.12
CA ALA A 152 2.80 5.54 11.70
C ALA A 152 2.68 6.56 12.83
N LEU A 153 3.72 6.73 13.66
CA LEU A 153 3.77 7.77 14.68
C LEU A 153 3.79 9.18 14.05
N ILE A 154 4.75 9.43 13.16
CA ILE A 154 5.01 10.75 12.60
C ILE A 154 3.81 11.26 11.81
N ASP A 155 3.23 10.39 10.96
CA ASP A 155 2.09 10.73 10.11
C ASP A 155 0.83 10.99 10.96
N THR A 156 0.59 10.18 11.99
CA THR A 156 -0.59 10.34 12.85
C THR A 156 -0.52 11.59 13.73
N LEU A 157 0.68 12.03 14.10
CA LEU A 157 0.86 13.30 14.80
C LEU A 157 0.74 14.53 13.88
N GLY A 158 0.40 14.35 12.61
CA GLY A 158 0.21 15.42 11.64
C GLY A 158 1.48 15.91 10.96
N HIS A 159 2.61 15.22 11.15
CA HIS A 159 3.90 15.58 10.56
C HIS A 159 4.19 14.83 9.24
N THR A 160 3.16 14.56 8.43
CA THR A 160 3.27 13.84 7.14
C THR A 160 4.26 14.47 6.16
N GLY A 161 4.48 15.77 6.26
CA GLY A 161 5.51 16.48 5.47
C GLY A 161 6.96 16.05 5.79
N ILE A 162 7.21 15.53 7.00
CA ILE A 162 8.52 14.96 7.37
C ILE A 162 8.71 13.64 6.61
N THR A 163 7.75 12.76 6.68
CA THR A 163 7.75 11.48 5.94
C THR A 163 7.93 11.72 4.44
N MET A 164 7.20 12.66 3.86
CA MET A 164 7.36 13.06 2.47
C MET A 164 8.81 13.44 2.12
N LYS A 165 9.45 14.26 2.93
CA LYS A 165 10.85 14.69 2.69
C LYS A 165 11.83 13.52 2.77
N ILE A 166 11.61 12.56 3.67
CA ILE A 166 12.44 11.35 3.79
C ILE A 166 12.36 10.53 2.50
N TYR A 167 11.15 10.24 1.99
CA TYR A 167 10.99 9.46 0.78
C TYR A 167 11.41 10.21 -0.50
N LEU A 168 11.24 11.54 -0.55
CA LEU A 168 11.78 12.36 -1.63
C LEU A 168 13.32 12.37 -1.65
N LEU A 169 13.98 12.27 -0.48
CA LEU A 169 15.41 12.09 -0.41
C LEU A 169 15.83 10.65 -0.76
N ALA A 170 15.09 9.66 -0.31
CA ALA A 170 15.35 8.25 -0.58
C ALA A 170 15.28 7.92 -2.09
N LEU A 171 14.38 8.55 -2.83
CA LEU A 171 14.17 8.31 -4.26
C LEU A 171 15.44 8.52 -5.11
N PRO A 172 16.12 9.67 -5.10
CA PRO A 172 17.36 9.84 -5.86
C PRO A 172 18.49 8.96 -5.33
N VAL A 173 18.56 8.73 -4.01
CA VAL A 173 19.57 7.83 -3.43
C VAL A 173 19.38 6.41 -3.94
N ASN A 174 18.15 5.89 -3.93
CA ASN A 174 17.83 4.58 -4.50
C ASN A 174 18.21 4.51 -5.98
N ALA A 175 17.87 5.52 -6.79
CA ALA A 175 18.22 5.58 -8.21
C ALA A 175 19.74 5.56 -8.44
N ILE A 176 20.51 6.32 -7.64
CA ILE A 176 21.99 6.34 -7.72
C ILE A 176 22.56 4.98 -7.31
N LEU A 177 22.09 4.39 -6.22
CA LEU A 177 22.53 3.06 -5.76
C LEU A 177 22.20 1.98 -6.80
N ASN A 178 21.02 2.03 -7.42
CA ASN A 178 20.66 1.16 -8.53
C ASN A 178 21.67 1.31 -9.69
N TYR A 179 21.99 2.54 -10.09
CA TYR A 179 22.97 2.79 -11.13
C TYR A 179 24.35 2.21 -10.77
N CYS A 180 24.77 2.36 -9.53
CA CYS A 180 26.05 1.83 -9.05
C CYS A 180 26.09 0.30 -9.06
N PHE A 181 25.10 -0.35 -8.44
CA PHE A 181 25.14 -1.80 -8.22
C PHE A 181 24.62 -2.62 -9.41
N ILE A 182 23.65 -2.13 -10.17
CA ILE A 182 23.16 -2.85 -11.35
C ILE A 182 24.20 -2.82 -12.45
N PHE A 183 24.78 -1.64 -12.75
CA PHE A 183 25.69 -1.45 -13.87
C PHE A 183 27.17 -1.50 -13.52
N GLY A 184 27.53 -1.61 -12.24
CA GLY A 184 28.92 -1.65 -11.79
C GLY A 184 29.64 -0.33 -12.01
N LYS A 185 29.05 0.79 -11.59
CA LYS A 185 29.62 2.13 -11.73
C LYS A 185 30.20 2.62 -10.40
N LEU A 186 31.02 3.67 -10.45
CA LEU A 186 31.68 4.29 -9.28
C LEU A 186 32.49 3.29 -8.42
N GLY A 187 33.11 2.28 -9.05
CA GLY A 187 33.92 1.27 -8.36
C GLY A 187 33.15 0.17 -7.67
N MET A 188 31.84 0.10 -7.84
CA MET A 188 30.99 -0.98 -7.30
C MET A 188 30.95 -2.19 -8.26
N PRO A 189 30.74 -3.40 -7.74
CA PRO A 189 30.62 -4.59 -8.57
C PRO A 189 29.32 -4.53 -9.41
N ARG A 190 29.39 -5.01 -10.66
CA ARG A 190 28.20 -5.17 -11.50
C ARG A 190 27.42 -6.41 -11.07
N LEU A 191 26.28 -6.19 -10.43
CA LEU A 191 25.44 -7.25 -9.86
C LEU A 191 24.17 -7.52 -10.69
N GLY A 192 23.91 -6.75 -11.75
CA GLY A 192 22.69 -6.87 -12.51
C GLY A 192 21.43 -6.71 -11.66
N GLY A 193 20.43 -7.57 -11.85
CA GLY A 193 19.17 -7.54 -11.10
C GLY A 193 19.34 -7.71 -9.59
N VAL A 194 20.37 -8.45 -9.13
CA VAL A 194 20.69 -8.56 -7.69
C VAL A 194 21.05 -7.20 -7.11
N GLY A 195 21.70 -6.33 -7.91
CA GLY A 195 22.07 -4.97 -7.52
C GLY A 195 20.87 -4.10 -7.15
N ALA A 196 19.71 -4.30 -7.77
CA ALA A 196 18.48 -3.63 -7.38
C ALA A 196 18.06 -4.00 -5.95
N GLY A 197 18.15 -5.28 -5.57
CA GLY A 197 17.88 -5.74 -4.22
C GLY A 197 18.83 -5.14 -3.18
N VAL A 198 20.13 -5.06 -3.52
CA VAL A 198 21.14 -4.43 -2.66
C VAL A 198 20.86 -2.93 -2.49
N ALA A 199 20.58 -2.21 -3.57
CA ALA A 199 20.26 -0.78 -3.55
C ALA A 199 19.02 -0.50 -2.67
N THR A 200 17.97 -1.28 -2.84
CA THR A 200 16.74 -1.19 -2.05
C THR A 200 17.01 -1.49 -0.57
N GLY A 201 17.77 -2.53 -0.26
CA GLY A 201 18.16 -2.87 1.11
C GLY A 201 18.94 -1.74 1.80
N ILE A 202 19.90 -1.13 1.11
CA ILE A 202 20.67 0.03 1.64
C ILE A 202 19.76 1.24 1.82
N THR A 203 18.86 1.50 0.88
CA THR A 203 17.89 2.61 0.98
C THR A 203 16.99 2.46 2.21
N TYR A 204 16.53 1.27 2.53
CA TYR A 204 15.72 1.00 3.73
C TYR A 204 16.50 1.26 5.03
N TRP A 205 17.79 0.94 5.07
CA TRP A 205 18.66 1.28 6.20
C TRP A 205 18.86 2.79 6.34
N LEU A 206 19.00 3.50 5.23
CA LEU A 206 19.10 4.98 5.23
C LEU A 206 17.80 5.61 5.74
N GLU A 207 16.65 5.19 5.21
CA GLU A 207 15.33 5.65 5.66
C GLU A 207 15.18 5.44 7.17
N PHE A 208 15.49 4.24 7.65
CA PHE A 208 15.40 3.90 9.07
C PHE A 208 16.30 4.79 9.93
N ALA A 209 17.55 4.99 9.53
CA ALA A 209 18.47 5.86 10.24
C ALA A 209 17.95 7.31 10.35
N ILE A 210 17.35 7.83 9.27
CA ILE A 210 16.75 9.16 9.26
C ILE A 210 15.52 9.21 10.16
N PHE A 211 14.63 8.21 10.11
CA PHE A 211 13.46 8.12 10.99
C PHE A 211 13.87 8.08 12.47
N VAL A 212 14.85 7.27 12.83
CA VAL A 212 15.38 7.19 14.20
C VAL A 212 15.96 8.52 14.64
N TRP A 213 16.77 9.16 13.79
CA TRP A 213 17.36 10.46 14.07
C TRP A 213 16.30 11.52 14.33
N ILE A 214 15.25 11.58 13.49
CA ILE A 214 14.14 12.52 13.61
C ILE A 214 13.38 12.30 14.93
N VAL A 215 12.98 11.06 15.20
CA VAL A 215 12.21 10.73 16.41
C VAL A 215 13.03 10.97 17.69
N HIS A 216 14.35 10.84 17.61
CA HIS A 216 15.23 11.07 18.76
C HIS A 216 15.55 12.54 18.99
N LYS A 217 15.67 13.36 17.95
CA LYS A 217 16.18 14.73 18.00
C LYS A 217 15.11 15.81 17.97
N LEU A 218 13.96 15.59 17.30
CA LEU A 218 12.93 16.62 17.24
C LEU A 218 12.10 16.68 18.53
N PRO A 219 11.94 17.87 19.12
CA PRO A 219 11.15 18.06 20.36
C PRO A 219 9.72 17.53 20.24
N ALA A 220 9.14 17.56 19.04
CA ALA A 220 7.79 17.05 18.77
C ALA A 220 7.62 15.56 19.12
N PHE A 221 8.68 14.77 19.09
CA PHE A 221 8.66 13.32 19.31
C PHE A 221 9.38 12.89 20.58
N GLU A 222 10.22 13.76 21.17
CA GLU A 222 11.04 13.44 22.33
C GLU A 222 10.18 13.00 23.55
N HIS A 223 9.01 13.60 23.71
CA HIS A 223 8.06 13.29 24.77
C HIS A 223 7.66 11.81 24.81
N PHE A 224 7.59 11.14 23.65
CA PHE A 224 7.16 9.73 23.56
C PHE A 224 8.24 8.73 24.00
N ARG A 225 9.50 9.17 24.16
CA ARG A 225 10.63 8.39 24.70
C ARG A 225 10.79 7.01 24.08
N ILE A 226 10.56 6.88 22.74
CA ILE A 226 10.48 5.59 22.02
C ILE A 226 11.71 4.71 22.28
N PHE A 227 12.91 5.29 22.21
CA PHE A 227 14.18 4.58 22.38
C PHE A 227 14.86 4.85 23.74
N LYS A 228 14.29 5.74 24.58
CA LYS A 228 14.85 6.08 25.90
C LYS A 228 14.34 5.16 27.01
N ASP A 229 13.05 4.75 26.93
CA ASP A 229 12.44 3.87 27.92
C ASP A 229 12.78 2.41 27.65
N ARG A 230 12.99 1.63 28.71
CA ARG A 230 13.15 0.19 28.60
C ARG A 230 11.88 -0.46 28.06
N PHE A 231 12.05 -1.37 27.11
CA PHE A 231 10.94 -2.14 26.58
C PHE A 231 10.48 -3.17 27.63
N HIS A 232 9.19 -3.11 27.97
CA HIS A 232 8.51 -4.12 28.78
C HIS A 232 7.38 -4.68 27.95
N LEU A 233 7.39 -5.99 27.73
CA LEU A 233 6.35 -6.66 26.96
C LEU A 233 5.04 -6.63 27.73
N ASP A 234 4.05 -5.93 27.18
CA ASP A 234 2.67 -5.91 27.69
C ASP A 234 1.78 -6.68 26.69
N ILE A 235 1.33 -7.85 27.15
CA ILE A 235 0.50 -8.74 26.33
C ILE A 235 -0.84 -8.06 25.95
N LYS A 236 -1.37 -7.23 26.82
CA LYS A 236 -2.63 -6.51 26.53
C LYS A 236 -2.43 -5.52 25.39
N GLN A 237 -1.34 -4.73 25.41
CA GLN A 237 -1.01 -3.81 24.34
C GLN A 237 -0.69 -4.56 23.03
N LEU A 238 0.06 -5.65 23.13
CA LEU A 238 0.38 -6.49 21.97
C LEU A 238 -0.89 -7.03 21.32
N ARG A 239 -1.82 -7.53 22.13
CA ARG A 239 -3.12 -8.02 21.65
C ARG A 239 -3.96 -6.92 21.01
N GLU A 240 -3.94 -5.70 21.56
CA GLU A 240 -4.62 -4.55 20.94
C GLU A 240 -4.02 -4.23 19.57
N ASN A 241 -2.68 -4.11 19.47
CA ASN A 241 -2.00 -3.84 18.20
C ASN A 241 -2.32 -4.91 17.14
N LEU A 242 -2.31 -6.19 17.52
CA LEU A 242 -2.64 -7.30 16.62
C LEU A 242 -4.12 -7.33 16.25
N SER A 243 -5.02 -7.06 17.18
CA SER A 243 -6.48 -7.09 16.93
C SER A 243 -6.92 -6.04 15.90
N ILE A 244 -6.19 -4.93 15.83
CA ILE A 244 -6.40 -3.87 14.84
C ILE A 244 -5.55 -4.12 13.59
N GLY A 245 -4.28 -4.45 13.76
CA GLY A 245 -3.34 -4.59 12.65
C GLY A 245 -3.59 -5.81 11.77
N VAL A 246 -3.85 -6.98 12.35
CA VAL A 246 -4.02 -8.23 11.57
C VAL A 246 -5.18 -8.14 10.57
N PRO A 247 -6.39 -7.67 10.91
CA PRO A 247 -7.43 -7.49 9.91
C PRO A 247 -7.06 -6.53 8.79
N ILE A 248 -6.33 -5.44 9.10
CA ILE A 248 -5.84 -4.49 8.09
C ILE A 248 -4.83 -5.17 7.17
N GLY A 249 -3.84 -5.86 7.75
CA GLY A 249 -2.82 -6.56 6.98
C GLY A 249 -3.38 -7.67 6.11
N LEU A 250 -4.33 -8.46 6.63
CA LEU A 250 -5.01 -9.50 5.86
C LEU A 250 -5.85 -8.91 4.71
N ALA A 251 -6.54 -7.79 4.94
CA ALA A 251 -7.28 -7.11 3.87
C ALA A 251 -6.34 -6.67 2.74
N MET A 252 -5.22 -6.04 3.09
CA MET A 252 -4.21 -5.59 2.12
C MET A 252 -3.52 -6.76 1.42
N PHE A 253 -3.25 -7.86 2.13
CA PHE A 253 -2.71 -9.09 1.55
C PHE A 253 -3.67 -9.72 0.54
N MET A 254 -4.97 -9.82 0.88
CA MET A 254 -6.00 -10.36 0.00
C MET A 254 -6.16 -9.53 -1.27
N GLU A 255 -6.12 -8.20 -1.14
CA GLU A 255 -6.18 -7.27 -2.25
C GLU A 255 -4.94 -7.39 -3.16
N ALA A 256 -3.74 -7.41 -2.59
CA ALA A 256 -2.52 -7.56 -3.38
C ALA A 256 -2.43 -8.92 -4.08
N SER A 257 -2.85 -9.99 -3.43
CA SER A 257 -2.78 -11.36 -3.97
C SER A 257 -3.78 -11.61 -5.09
N ILE A 258 -4.97 -10.99 -5.08
CA ILE A 258 -5.96 -11.21 -6.14
C ILE A 258 -5.45 -10.72 -7.50
N PHE A 259 -4.73 -9.59 -7.54
CA PHE A 259 -4.15 -9.10 -8.79
C PHE A 259 -3.12 -10.06 -9.37
N GLY A 260 -2.32 -10.71 -8.51
CA GLY A 260 -1.41 -11.77 -8.94
C GLY A 260 -2.14 -13.00 -9.50
N VAL A 261 -3.20 -13.44 -8.83
CA VAL A 261 -4.02 -14.58 -9.29
C VAL A 261 -4.72 -14.25 -10.62
N VAL A 262 -5.31 -13.07 -10.74
CA VAL A 262 -5.94 -12.61 -11.99
C VAL A 262 -4.92 -12.57 -13.13
N ALA A 263 -3.71 -12.08 -12.89
CA ALA A 263 -2.65 -12.06 -13.90
C ALA A 263 -2.28 -13.47 -14.38
N LEU A 264 -2.26 -14.48 -13.49
CA LEU A 264 -2.03 -15.88 -13.87
C LEU A 264 -3.15 -16.42 -14.78
N PHE A 265 -4.41 -16.12 -14.50
CA PHE A 265 -5.52 -16.52 -15.35
C PHE A 265 -5.49 -15.80 -16.72
N ILE A 266 -5.13 -14.53 -16.75
CA ILE A 266 -5.02 -13.76 -17.99
C ILE A 266 -3.82 -14.24 -18.85
N ALA A 267 -2.76 -14.75 -18.23
CA ALA A 267 -1.59 -15.25 -18.94
C ALA A 267 -1.89 -16.38 -19.95
N LYS A 268 -2.94 -17.18 -19.72
CA LYS A 268 -3.37 -18.24 -20.66
C LYS A 268 -3.79 -17.72 -22.05
N PHE A 269 -4.17 -16.44 -22.16
CA PHE A 269 -4.58 -15.82 -23.41
C PHE A 269 -3.40 -15.34 -24.28
N GLY A 270 -2.17 -15.56 -23.83
CA GLY A 270 -0.95 -15.27 -24.60
C GLY A 270 -0.26 -13.97 -24.22
N THR A 271 0.93 -13.80 -24.77
CA THR A 271 1.87 -12.73 -24.40
C THR A 271 1.35 -11.33 -24.69
N VAL A 272 0.61 -11.13 -25.76
CA VAL A 272 0.03 -9.83 -26.13
C VAL A 272 -1.00 -9.38 -25.09
N ILE A 273 -1.86 -10.29 -24.66
CA ILE A 273 -2.94 -9.99 -23.71
C ILE A 273 -2.38 -9.73 -22.32
N ILE A 274 -1.41 -10.54 -21.85
CA ILE A 274 -0.79 -10.31 -20.54
C ILE A 274 0.02 -9.00 -20.51
N ALA A 275 0.71 -8.66 -21.61
CA ALA A 275 1.41 -7.38 -21.73
C ALA A 275 0.44 -6.19 -21.64
N ALA A 276 -0.68 -6.26 -22.36
CA ALA A 276 -1.72 -5.24 -22.31
C ALA A 276 -2.36 -5.11 -20.93
N HIS A 277 -2.62 -6.24 -20.25
CA HIS A 277 -3.12 -6.28 -18.88
C HIS A 277 -2.14 -5.60 -17.91
N GLN A 278 -0.86 -5.94 -17.97
CA GLN A 278 0.15 -5.34 -17.11
C GLN A 278 0.31 -3.83 -17.32
N ALA A 279 0.24 -3.36 -18.56
CA ALA A 279 0.26 -1.94 -18.89
C ALA A 279 -0.96 -1.21 -18.28
N ALA A 280 -2.16 -1.74 -18.47
CA ALA A 280 -3.39 -1.19 -17.91
C ALA A 280 -3.37 -1.20 -16.37
N LEU A 281 -2.92 -2.31 -15.76
CA LEU A 281 -2.81 -2.45 -14.31
C LEU A 281 -1.78 -1.48 -13.71
N GLY A 282 -0.62 -1.32 -14.36
CA GLY A 282 0.41 -0.36 -13.95
C GLY A 282 -0.11 1.07 -13.93
N PHE A 283 -0.85 1.48 -14.97
CA PHE A 283 -1.47 2.80 -15.02
C PHE A 283 -2.57 2.96 -13.95
N THR A 284 -3.41 1.96 -13.76
CA THR A 284 -4.46 1.96 -12.73
C THR A 284 -3.86 2.07 -11.33
N SER A 285 -2.73 1.40 -11.09
CA SER A 285 -2.01 1.48 -9.81
C SER A 285 -1.49 2.88 -9.51
N LEU A 286 -1.07 3.63 -10.54
CA LEU A 286 -0.69 5.03 -10.39
C LEU A 286 -1.89 5.90 -9.97
N LEU A 287 -3.03 5.71 -10.60
CA LEU A 287 -4.27 6.42 -10.24
C LEU A 287 -4.73 6.08 -8.82
N TYR A 288 -4.52 4.85 -8.38
CA TYR A 288 -4.87 4.37 -7.04
C TYR A 288 -4.13 5.11 -5.91
N MET A 289 -3.00 5.74 -6.19
CA MET A 289 -2.29 6.51 -5.17
C MET A 289 -3.15 7.66 -4.60
N VAL A 290 -4.10 8.18 -5.36
CA VAL A 290 -5.01 9.24 -4.90
C VAL A 290 -6.00 8.70 -3.86
N PRO A 291 -6.87 7.72 -4.14
CA PRO A 291 -7.80 7.17 -3.15
C PRO A 291 -7.07 6.55 -1.94
N LEU A 292 -5.91 5.94 -2.13
CA LEU A 292 -5.08 5.44 -1.04
C LEU A 292 -4.64 6.56 -0.09
N SER A 293 -4.24 7.71 -0.63
CA SER A 293 -3.82 8.86 0.17
C SER A 293 -4.97 9.47 0.95
N PHE A 294 -6.17 9.53 0.36
CA PHE A 294 -7.39 9.89 1.09
C PHE A 294 -7.71 8.90 2.19
N SER A 295 -7.59 7.60 1.92
CA SER A 295 -7.81 6.54 2.91
C SER A 295 -6.90 6.71 4.13
N MET A 296 -5.60 6.93 3.93
CA MET A 296 -4.64 7.13 5.01
C MET A 296 -4.91 8.43 5.78
N ALA A 297 -5.17 9.54 5.09
CA ALA A 297 -5.48 10.82 5.72
C ALA A 297 -6.77 10.74 6.56
N LEU A 298 -7.81 10.08 6.04
CA LEU A 298 -9.07 9.89 6.76
C LEU A 298 -8.93 8.93 7.95
N THR A 299 -8.06 7.92 7.86
CA THR A 299 -7.73 7.07 9.02
C THR A 299 -7.22 7.91 10.18
N ILE A 300 -6.34 8.88 9.90
CA ILE A 300 -5.78 9.78 10.91
C ILE A 300 -6.84 10.75 11.43
N LEU A 301 -7.45 11.53 10.53
CA LEU A 301 -8.34 12.62 10.90
C LEU A 301 -9.61 12.12 11.60
N VAL A 302 -10.27 11.12 11.02
CA VAL A 302 -11.46 10.49 11.64
C VAL A 302 -11.08 9.80 12.93
N GLY A 303 -9.91 9.14 12.99
CA GLY A 303 -9.43 8.50 14.22
C GLY A 303 -9.19 9.46 15.37
N VAL A 304 -8.62 10.65 15.10
CA VAL A 304 -8.41 11.71 16.10
C VAL A 304 -9.76 12.25 16.61
N GLU A 305 -10.69 12.56 15.69
CA GLU A 305 -12.00 13.09 16.09
C GLU A 305 -12.84 12.04 16.83
N ALA A 306 -12.79 10.77 16.41
CA ALA A 306 -13.45 9.66 17.10
C ALA A 306 -12.84 9.40 18.49
N GLY A 307 -11.53 9.49 18.62
CA GLY A 307 -10.83 9.39 19.92
C GLY A 307 -11.22 10.50 20.88
N ALA A 308 -11.45 11.71 20.36
CA ALA A 308 -11.95 12.86 21.10
C ALA A 308 -13.48 12.80 21.36
N LYS A 309 -14.16 11.73 20.91
CA LYS A 309 -15.64 11.58 20.96
C LYS A 309 -16.40 12.68 20.19
N ARG A 310 -15.75 13.33 19.22
CA ARG A 310 -16.34 14.36 18.35
C ARG A 310 -16.88 13.74 17.07
N PHE A 311 -17.89 12.88 17.20
CA PHE A 311 -18.38 12.08 16.07
C PHE A 311 -18.99 12.90 14.93
N GLU A 312 -19.57 14.09 15.22
CA GLU A 312 -20.04 15.00 14.18
C GLU A 312 -18.91 15.53 13.30
N GLU A 313 -17.77 15.92 13.90
CA GLU A 313 -16.61 16.35 13.13
C GLU A 313 -16.02 15.20 12.33
N ALA A 314 -15.94 14.00 12.91
CA ALA A 314 -15.52 12.78 12.21
C ALA A 314 -16.43 12.50 10.99
N GLN A 315 -17.74 12.69 11.09
CA GLN A 315 -18.68 12.56 9.96
C GLN A 315 -18.46 13.64 8.89
N LYS A 316 -18.20 14.89 9.31
CA LYS A 316 -17.93 15.99 8.37
C LYS A 316 -16.65 15.71 7.55
N PHE A 317 -15.56 15.25 8.21
CA PHE A 317 -14.35 14.80 7.51
C PHE A 317 -14.62 13.62 6.57
N SER A 318 -15.40 12.64 7.02
CA SER A 318 -15.78 11.49 6.20
C SER A 318 -16.50 11.91 4.92
N ARG A 319 -17.55 12.70 5.04
CA ARG A 319 -18.34 13.17 3.88
C ARG A 319 -17.51 14.03 2.93
N MET A 320 -16.72 14.96 3.48
CA MET A 320 -15.85 15.83 2.69
C MET A 320 -14.79 15.02 1.95
N GLY A 321 -14.13 14.07 2.62
CA GLY A 321 -13.09 13.25 2.01
C GLY A 321 -13.63 12.36 0.88
N ILE A 322 -14.78 11.72 1.07
CA ILE A 322 -15.42 10.90 0.03
C ILE A 322 -15.84 11.79 -1.16
N ALA A 323 -16.48 12.94 -0.91
CA ALA A 323 -16.94 13.82 -1.98
C ALA A 323 -15.78 14.38 -2.82
N LEU A 324 -14.69 14.80 -2.17
CA LEU A 324 -13.50 15.31 -2.87
C LEU A 324 -12.81 14.21 -3.67
N ASN A 325 -12.62 13.04 -3.06
CA ASN A 325 -11.99 11.92 -3.77
C ASN A 325 -12.82 11.48 -4.97
N MET A 326 -14.15 11.42 -4.83
CA MET A 326 -15.04 11.10 -5.95
C MET A 326 -15.00 12.18 -7.06
N ALA A 327 -14.96 13.45 -6.70
CA ALA A 327 -14.83 14.53 -7.69
C ALA A 327 -13.52 14.42 -8.49
N ILE A 328 -12.41 14.14 -7.81
CA ILE A 328 -11.10 13.88 -8.45
C ILE A 328 -11.18 12.63 -9.33
N ALA A 329 -11.79 11.55 -8.84
CA ALA A 329 -11.91 10.29 -9.58
C ALA A 329 -12.75 10.46 -10.86
N ILE A 330 -13.84 11.21 -10.81
CA ILE A 330 -14.66 11.52 -12.00
C ILE A 330 -13.84 12.34 -13.00
N PHE A 331 -13.11 13.36 -12.53
CA PHE A 331 -12.22 14.14 -13.40
C PHE A 331 -11.17 13.27 -14.07
N LEU A 332 -10.49 12.40 -13.30
CA LEU A 332 -9.50 11.46 -13.83
C LEU A 332 -10.14 10.44 -14.77
N ALA A 333 -11.34 9.96 -14.48
CA ALA A 333 -12.07 9.02 -15.33
C ALA A 333 -12.36 9.62 -16.71
N VAL A 334 -12.81 10.89 -16.77
CA VAL A 334 -13.01 11.62 -18.02
C VAL A 334 -11.68 11.80 -18.76
N LEU A 335 -10.63 12.20 -18.05
CA LEU A 335 -9.29 12.37 -18.63
C LEU A 335 -8.76 11.05 -19.23
N VAL A 336 -8.89 9.96 -18.51
CA VAL A 336 -8.49 8.63 -18.98
C VAL A 336 -9.33 8.21 -20.19
N TYR A 337 -10.65 8.36 -20.11
CA TYR A 337 -11.56 7.97 -21.19
C TYR A 337 -11.21 8.66 -22.51
N THR A 338 -10.94 9.96 -22.47
CA THR A 338 -10.62 10.77 -23.67
C THR A 338 -9.21 10.51 -24.19
N ASN A 339 -8.27 10.08 -23.34
CA ASN A 339 -6.86 9.95 -23.69
C ASN A 339 -6.35 8.49 -23.71
N ARG A 340 -7.24 7.48 -23.67
CA ARG A 340 -6.86 6.06 -23.64
C ARG A 340 -5.80 5.65 -24.67
N PRO A 341 -5.91 6.06 -25.95
CA PRO A 341 -4.90 5.69 -26.94
C PRO A 341 -3.51 6.28 -26.64
N TYR A 342 -3.46 7.54 -26.19
CA TYR A 342 -2.20 8.18 -25.81
C TYR A 342 -1.57 7.54 -24.57
N ILE A 343 -2.39 7.16 -23.60
CA ILE A 343 -1.94 6.43 -22.40
C ILE A 343 -1.35 5.08 -22.81
N ALA A 344 -2.01 4.34 -23.69
CA ALA A 344 -1.51 3.07 -24.20
C ALA A 344 -0.16 3.22 -24.91
N MET A 345 0.03 4.28 -25.70
CA MET A 345 1.28 4.60 -26.38
C MET A 345 2.46 4.89 -25.46
N LEU A 346 2.22 5.23 -24.18
CA LEU A 346 3.30 5.39 -23.19
C LEU A 346 3.98 4.05 -22.85
N TYR A 347 3.27 2.95 -23.01
CA TYR A 347 3.75 1.61 -22.63
C TYR A 347 4.26 0.80 -23.81
N THR A 348 3.75 1.04 -25.03
CA THR A 348 4.11 0.25 -26.22
C THR A 348 3.88 1.03 -27.50
N THR A 349 4.63 0.64 -28.54
CA THR A 349 4.44 1.14 -29.92
C THR A 349 3.74 0.12 -30.81
N ASP A 350 3.48 -1.09 -30.31
CA ASP A 350 2.79 -2.16 -31.05
C ASP A 350 1.29 -1.86 -31.15
N PRO A 351 0.73 -1.67 -32.35
CA PRO A 351 -0.68 -1.33 -32.55
C PRO A 351 -1.64 -2.37 -31.97
N VAL A 352 -1.27 -3.65 -32.02
CA VAL A 352 -2.10 -4.74 -31.49
C VAL A 352 -2.20 -4.68 -29.96
N ILE A 353 -1.07 -4.44 -29.31
CA ILE A 353 -1.05 -4.29 -27.85
C ILE A 353 -1.79 -3.01 -27.43
N ILE A 354 -1.58 -1.89 -28.16
CA ILE A 354 -2.29 -0.61 -27.91
C ILE A 354 -3.80 -0.82 -27.91
N GLU A 355 -4.35 -1.52 -28.92
CA GLU A 355 -5.79 -1.80 -29.00
C GLU A 355 -6.30 -2.53 -27.73
N LYS A 356 -5.56 -3.53 -27.26
CA LYS A 356 -5.92 -4.30 -26.07
C LYS A 356 -5.81 -3.47 -24.77
N VAL A 357 -4.77 -2.63 -24.66
CA VAL A 357 -4.62 -1.70 -23.52
C VAL A 357 -5.79 -0.73 -23.47
N VAL A 358 -6.19 -0.14 -24.61
CA VAL A 358 -7.35 0.76 -24.71
C VAL A 358 -8.64 0.07 -24.25
N GLY A 359 -8.80 -1.22 -24.59
CA GLY A 359 -9.91 -2.04 -24.11
C GLY A 359 -9.90 -2.25 -22.60
N PHE A 360 -8.76 -2.61 -22.02
CA PHE A 360 -8.64 -2.80 -20.58
C PHE A 360 -8.77 -1.49 -19.78
N LEU A 361 -8.25 -0.37 -20.31
CA LEU A 361 -8.42 0.94 -19.69
C LEU A 361 -9.90 1.37 -19.58
N PHE A 362 -10.78 0.84 -20.43
CA PHE A 362 -12.21 1.08 -20.29
C PHE A 362 -12.77 0.48 -19.00
N TYR A 363 -12.40 -0.75 -18.68
CA TYR A 363 -12.78 -1.38 -17.39
C TYR A 363 -12.07 -0.71 -16.21
N ALA A 364 -10.80 -0.34 -16.38
CA ALA A 364 -10.04 0.38 -15.37
C ALA A 364 -10.70 1.69 -14.89
N ILE A 365 -11.48 2.35 -15.75
CA ILE A 365 -12.26 3.55 -15.38
C ILE A 365 -13.33 3.21 -14.33
N PHE A 366 -14.09 2.14 -14.54
CA PHE A 366 -15.10 1.70 -13.57
C PHE A 366 -14.46 1.22 -12.28
N PHE A 367 -13.39 0.42 -12.40
CA PHE A 367 -12.59 0.01 -11.26
C PHE A 367 -12.18 1.21 -10.41
N GLN A 368 -11.61 2.25 -11.03
CA GLN A 368 -11.17 3.45 -10.36
C GLN A 368 -12.31 4.21 -9.66
N LEU A 369 -13.50 4.28 -10.25
CA LEU A 369 -14.67 4.95 -9.65
C LEU A 369 -15.18 4.20 -8.42
N PHE A 370 -15.25 2.86 -8.46
CA PHE A 370 -15.64 2.07 -7.30
C PHE A 370 -14.60 2.12 -6.20
N ASP A 371 -13.33 2.09 -6.57
CA ASP A 371 -12.21 2.20 -5.65
C ASP A 371 -12.13 3.58 -4.99
N ALA A 372 -12.46 4.64 -5.73
CA ALA A 372 -12.58 5.99 -5.18
C ALA A 372 -13.68 6.12 -4.11
N THR A 373 -14.62 5.19 -4.05
CA THR A 373 -15.60 5.08 -2.97
C THR A 373 -15.09 4.16 -1.86
N ALA A 374 -14.63 2.97 -2.22
CA ALA A 374 -14.25 1.93 -1.28
C ALA A 374 -13.04 2.31 -0.43
N ALA A 375 -11.96 2.82 -1.04
CA ALA A 375 -10.69 3.09 -0.33
C ALA A 375 -10.81 4.19 0.75
N PRO A 376 -11.42 5.37 0.50
CA PRO A 376 -11.64 6.35 1.56
C PRO A 376 -12.50 5.81 2.70
N ILE A 377 -13.55 5.02 2.39
CA ILE A 377 -14.42 4.43 3.41
C ILE A 377 -13.68 3.39 4.24
N GLN A 378 -12.80 2.59 3.64
CA GLN A 378 -11.88 1.72 4.39
C GLN A 378 -11.05 2.54 5.39
N GLY A 379 -10.51 3.68 4.97
CA GLY A 379 -9.77 4.60 5.84
C GLY A 379 -10.62 5.13 6.99
N ILE A 380 -11.86 5.53 6.71
CA ILE A 380 -12.82 6.00 7.72
C ILE A 380 -13.11 4.90 8.75
N LEU A 381 -13.42 3.69 8.30
CA LEU A 381 -13.69 2.54 9.17
C LEU A 381 -12.48 2.16 10.02
N ARG A 382 -11.26 2.23 9.44
CA ARG A 382 -10.00 2.09 10.21
C ARG A 382 -9.90 3.19 11.27
N GLY A 383 -10.23 4.44 10.94
CA GLY A 383 -10.28 5.55 11.87
C GLY A 383 -11.23 5.29 13.05
N TYR A 384 -12.36 4.67 12.83
CA TYR A 384 -13.28 4.21 13.89
C TYR A 384 -12.85 2.89 14.57
N LYS A 385 -11.73 2.29 14.18
CA LYS A 385 -11.26 0.95 14.62
C LYS A 385 -12.20 -0.21 14.21
N ASP A 386 -13.10 0.00 13.24
CA ASP A 386 -13.94 -1.08 12.69
C ASP A 386 -13.23 -1.80 11.52
N VAL A 387 -12.06 -2.36 11.82
CA VAL A 387 -11.15 -2.96 10.85
C VAL A 387 -11.60 -4.32 10.35
N LYS A 388 -12.43 -5.04 11.13
CA LYS A 388 -12.97 -6.34 10.70
C LYS A 388 -13.89 -6.20 9.50
N ALA A 389 -14.67 -5.13 9.44
CA ALA A 389 -15.55 -4.86 8.30
C ALA A 389 -14.74 -4.68 7.00
N THR A 390 -13.59 -4.01 7.06
CA THR A 390 -12.72 -3.84 5.89
C THR A 390 -12.12 -5.17 5.41
N PHE A 391 -11.71 -6.04 6.34
CA PHE A 391 -11.23 -7.38 6.01
C PHE A 391 -12.32 -8.23 5.36
N TYR A 392 -13.51 -8.35 5.99
CA TYR A 392 -14.61 -9.15 5.41
C TYR A 392 -15.05 -8.62 4.06
N SER A 393 -15.10 -7.30 3.88
CA SER A 393 -15.43 -6.70 2.59
C SER A 393 -14.43 -7.08 1.50
N GLY A 394 -13.13 -6.96 1.77
CA GLY A 394 -12.08 -7.33 0.81
C GLY A 394 -12.06 -8.82 0.50
N PHE A 395 -12.15 -9.68 1.53
CA PHE A 395 -12.20 -11.12 1.33
C PHE A 395 -13.39 -11.53 0.47
N PHE A 396 -14.58 -11.04 0.82
CA PHE A 396 -15.80 -11.38 0.08
C PHE A 396 -15.75 -10.85 -1.36
N ALA A 397 -15.40 -9.58 -1.54
CA ALA A 397 -15.36 -8.97 -2.87
C ALA A 397 -14.39 -9.65 -3.83
N TYR A 398 -13.16 -9.89 -3.38
CA TYR A 398 -12.10 -10.39 -4.26
C TYR A 398 -12.08 -11.92 -4.37
N TRP A 399 -12.25 -12.65 -3.27
CA TRP A 399 -12.07 -14.09 -3.25
C TRP A 399 -13.38 -14.89 -3.40
N VAL A 400 -14.50 -14.35 -2.92
CA VAL A 400 -15.79 -15.03 -3.00
C VAL A 400 -16.59 -14.57 -4.24
N VAL A 401 -16.53 -13.30 -4.62
CA VAL A 401 -17.26 -12.76 -5.77
C VAL A 401 -16.37 -12.72 -7.01
N CYS A 402 -15.27 -11.95 -6.97
CA CYS A 402 -14.48 -11.66 -8.16
C CYS A 402 -13.89 -12.94 -8.78
N LEU A 403 -13.19 -13.78 -8.02
CA LEU A 403 -12.51 -14.93 -8.59
C LEU A 403 -13.46 -15.98 -9.18
N PRO A 404 -14.51 -16.44 -8.46
CA PRO A 404 -15.47 -17.37 -9.03
C PRO A 404 -16.25 -16.79 -10.21
N LEU A 405 -16.64 -15.51 -10.13
CA LEU A 405 -17.36 -14.85 -11.22
C LEU A 405 -16.46 -14.69 -12.46
N GLY A 406 -15.19 -14.33 -12.28
CA GLY A 406 -14.23 -14.25 -13.38
C GLY A 406 -14.05 -15.59 -14.09
N CYS A 407 -13.91 -16.68 -13.32
CA CYS A 407 -13.87 -18.03 -13.87
C CYS A 407 -15.17 -18.40 -14.59
N PHE A 408 -16.32 -18.07 -14.02
CA PHE A 408 -17.62 -18.34 -14.65
C PHE A 408 -17.79 -17.58 -15.96
N LEU A 409 -17.49 -16.28 -15.98
CA LEU A 409 -17.57 -15.47 -17.20
C LEU A 409 -16.59 -15.93 -18.29
N ASP A 410 -15.41 -16.43 -17.90
CA ASP A 410 -14.40 -16.90 -18.83
C ASP A 410 -14.73 -18.32 -19.36
N PHE A 411 -14.93 -19.31 -18.47
CA PHE A 411 -15.08 -20.72 -18.86
C PHE A 411 -16.47 -21.09 -19.33
N VAL A 412 -17.53 -20.40 -18.89
CA VAL A 412 -18.91 -20.74 -19.23
C VAL A 412 -19.49 -19.76 -20.25
N MET A 413 -19.21 -18.46 -20.10
CA MET A 413 -19.76 -17.43 -20.98
C MET A 413 -18.79 -16.99 -22.09
N GLU A 414 -17.56 -17.49 -22.09
CA GLU A 414 -16.53 -17.26 -23.11
C GLU A 414 -16.20 -15.77 -23.35
N HIS A 415 -16.29 -14.93 -22.31
CA HIS A 415 -15.96 -13.50 -22.38
C HIS A 415 -14.46 -13.22 -22.54
N GLY A 416 -13.62 -14.26 -22.48
CA GLY A 416 -12.18 -14.15 -22.65
C GLY A 416 -11.51 -13.31 -21.56
N PRO A 417 -10.41 -12.59 -21.88
CA PRO A 417 -9.63 -11.87 -20.85
C PRO A 417 -10.39 -10.70 -20.19
N ALA A 418 -11.42 -10.16 -20.84
CA ALA A 418 -12.27 -9.12 -20.26
C ALA A 418 -13.10 -9.62 -19.05
N ALA A 419 -13.37 -10.94 -18.97
CA ALA A 419 -14.08 -11.57 -17.86
C ALA A 419 -13.48 -11.20 -16.49
N TYR A 420 -12.16 -11.17 -16.40
CA TYR A 420 -11.46 -10.90 -15.14
C TYR A 420 -11.53 -9.42 -14.73
N TRP A 421 -11.49 -8.49 -15.68
CA TRP A 421 -11.71 -7.07 -15.39
C TRP A 421 -13.16 -6.80 -14.98
N GLN A 422 -14.13 -7.40 -15.68
CA GLN A 422 -15.55 -7.29 -15.33
C GLN A 422 -15.81 -7.83 -13.93
N SER A 423 -15.20 -8.96 -13.58
CA SER A 423 -15.38 -9.56 -12.25
C SER A 423 -14.71 -8.73 -11.14
N LEU A 424 -13.56 -8.08 -11.42
CA LEU A 424 -12.93 -7.12 -10.50
C LEU A 424 -13.84 -5.92 -10.25
N ASP A 425 -14.44 -5.35 -11.30
CA ASP A 425 -15.37 -4.23 -11.21
C ASP A 425 -16.60 -4.59 -10.36
N ILE A 426 -17.19 -5.74 -10.62
CA ILE A 426 -18.37 -6.23 -9.87
C ILE A 426 -18.02 -6.50 -8.41
N GLY A 427 -16.90 -7.18 -8.15
CA GLY A 427 -16.43 -7.43 -6.78
C GLY A 427 -16.21 -6.15 -6.00
N LEU A 428 -15.52 -5.17 -6.61
CA LEU A 428 -15.26 -3.88 -5.98
C LEU A 428 -16.52 -3.04 -5.80
N PHE A 429 -17.47 -3.12 -6.73
CA PHE A 429 -18.79 -2.50 -6.57
C PHE A 429 -19.50 -3.03 -5.31
N PHE A 430 -19.56 -4.35 -5.11
CA PHE A 430 -20.15 -4.93 -3.90
C PHE A 430 -19.40 -4.52 -2.63
N SER A 431 -18.05 -4.44 -2.71
CA SER A 431 -17.24 -3.90 -1.61
C SER A 431 -17.63 -2.47 -1.27
N ALA A 432 -17.71 -1.60 -2.28
CA ALA A 432 -18.07 -0.19 -2.09
C ALA A 432 -19.46 -0.03 -1.45
N VAL A 433 -20.45 -0.80 -1.91
CA VAL A 433 -21.80 -0.81 -1.34
C VAL A 433 -21.79 -1.29 0.12
N PHE A 434 -21.16 -2.43 0.40
CA PHE A 434 -21.08 -2.99 1.75
C PHE A 434 -20.40 -2.03 2.73
N LEU A 435 -19.25 -1.48 2.34
CA LEU A 435 -18.50 -0.53 3.18
C LEU A 435 -19.28 0.75 3.44
N THR A 436 -20.01 1.25 2.42
CA THR A 436 -20.86 2.44 2.55
C THR A 436 -21.99 2.20 3.54
N LEU A 437 -22.70 1.08 3.43
CA LEU A 437 -23.77 0.71 4.36
C LEU A 437 -23.23 0.52 5.78
N ARG A 438 -22.07 -0.12 5.92
CA ARG A 438 -21.42 -0.33 7.22
C ARG A 438 -21.02 0.98 7.87
N MET A 439 -20.44 1.90 7.10
CA MET A 439 -20.05 3.24 7.58
C MET A 439 -21.27 4.01 8.08
N PHE A 440 -22.35 4.08 7.30
CA PHE A 440 -23.57 4.78 7.74
C PHE A 440 -24.20 4.17 8.97
N TRP A 441 -24.24 2.83 9.04
CA TRP A 441 -24.75 2.14 10.23
C TRP A 441 -23.91 2.48 11.46
N LEU A 442 -22.59 2.42 11.35
CA LEU A 442 -21.66 2.72 12.44
C LEU A 442 -21.79 4.17 12.90
N GLN A 443 -21.82 5.12 11.98
CA GLN A 443 -21.96 6.56 12.28
C GLN A 443 -23.29 6.86 12.97
N LYS A 444 -24.38 6.22 12.52
CA LYS A 444 -25.70 6.35 13.17
C LYS A 444 -25.72 5.77 14.58
N LYS A 445 -25.06 4.62 14.78
CA LYS A 445 -24.93 4.01 16.11
C LYS A 445 -24.16 4.92 17.06
N LEU A 446 -22.99 5.41 16.65
CA LEU A 446 -22.17 6.29 17.50
C LEU A 446 -22.84 7.63 17.82
N ALA A 447 -23.61 8.19 16.91
CA ALA A 447 -24.39 9.39 17.15
C ALA A 447 -25.49 9.16 18.22
N ARG A 448 -26.09 7.97 18.28
CA ARG A 448 -27.10 7.63 19.30
C ARG A 448 -26.48 7.37 20.69
N GLU A 449 -25.26 6.90 20.76
CA GLU A 449 -24.56 6.65 22.03
C GLU A 449 -24.08 7.96 22.71
N GLN A 450 -24.20 9.10 22.03
CA GLN A 450 -23.89 10.43 22.58
C GLN A 450 -25.10 11.14 23.20
N ILE A 451 -26.32 10.70 22.87
CA ILE A 451 -27.60 11.19 23.44
C ILE A 451 -27.94 10.39 24.66
#